data_7c8a279eb7f0264c56d4da7b0428cb6d
#
_entry.id   7c8a279eb7f0264c56d4da7b0428cb6d
#
_cell.length_a   1.000
_cell.length_b   1.000
_cell.length_c   1.000
_cell.angle_alpha   90.00
_cell.angle_beta   90.00
_cell.angle_gamma   90.00
#
_symmetry.space_group_name_H-M   'P 1'
#
loop_
_entity.id
_entity.type
_entity.pdbx_description
1 polymer ?
#
loop_
_entity_poly.entity_id
_entity_poly.type
_entity_poly.pdbx_seq_one_letter_code
_entity_poly.pdbx_strand_id
1 'polypeptide(L)'
;MFNPDKYRSVKWQKGGRAYPLLDCFGIVNEIRRDLGLPEWPDLAGVTKDGGGLDREARKLMLSLKRCDPCEGAGVACYSGSTVSHVGIVVMLDNQLQVAECNPGSGVTFLPLSRFIRRFNRVEFWQ
;
A
#
# COMPACT_ATOMS: atom_id res chain seq x y z
N MET A 1 15.63 -9.11 6.16
CA MET A 1 14.49 -8.89 7.07
C MET A 1 13.97 -7.47 6.91
N PHE A 2 12.67 -7.30 6.91
CA PHE A 2 12.06 -5.99 6.80
C PHE A 2 12.35 -5.14 8.03
N ASN A 3 12.81 -3.90 7.81
CA ASN A 3 13.12 -2.97 8.90
C ASN A 3 12.11 -1.83 8.92
N PRO A 4 11.20 -1.79 9.89
CA PRO A 4 10.19 -0.73 9.96
C PRO A 4 10.77 0.63 10.33
N ASP A 5 11.95 0.68 10.93
CA ASP A 5 12.52 1.94 11.43
C ASP A 5 12.82 2.94 10.31
N LYS A 6 13.14 2.46 9.12
CA LYS A 6 13.35 3.29 7.94
C LYS A 6 12.14 4.21 7.69
N TYR A 7 10.94 3.73 8.01
CA TYR A 7 9.69 4.40 7.62
C TYR A 7 9.23 5.44 8.65
N ARG A 8 9.92 5.57 9.77
CA ARG A 8 9.63 6.62 10.76
C ARG A 8 9.86 8.02 10.22
N SER A 9 10.78 8.16 9.27
CA SER A 9 11.12 9.45 8.68
C SER A 9 10.27 9.79 7.46
N VAL A 10 9.41 8.87 7.02
CA VAL A 10 8.53 9.13 5.87
C VAL A 10 7.48 10.14 6.24
N LYS A 11 7.30 11.12 5.36
CA LYS A 11 6.20 12.09 5.45
C LYS A 11 5.28 11.89 4.26
N TRP A 12 3.99 11.94 4.53
CA TRP A 12 3.02 11.85 3.45
C TRP A 12 3.12 13.08 2.55
N GLN A 13 3.16 12.83 1.24
CA GLN A 13 3.10 13.87 0.23
C GLN A 13 2.23 13.37 -0.90
N LYS A 14 1.25 14.18 -1.30
CA LYS A 14 0.35 13.85 -2.39
C LYS A 14 1.16 13.54 -3.66
N GLY A 15 0.93 12.36 -4.23
CA GLY A 15 1.68 11.90 -5.40
C GLY A 15 3.12 11.50 -5.11
N GLY A 16 3.52 11.39 -3.85
CA GLY A 16 4.89 11.09 -3.47
C GLY A 16 5.32 9.70 -3.88
N ARG A 17 6.47 9.62 -4.58
CA ARG A 17 7.03 8.36 -5.10
C ARG A 17 8.49 8.16 -4.73
N ALA A 18 9.13 9.14 -4.13
CA ALA A 18 10.55 9.08 -3.78
C ALA A 18 10.73 9.24 -2.27
N TYR A 19 11.31 8.22 -1.64
CA TYR A 19 11.63 8.26 -0.22
C TYR A 19 12.42 9.53 0.11
N PRO A 20 12.10 10.27 1.16
CA PRO A 20 11.15 9.95 2.24
C PRO A 20 9.76 10.58 2.07
N LEU A 21 9.42 11.07 0.89
CA LEU A 21 8.13 11.71 0.62
C LEU A 21 7.26 10.78 -0.19
N LEU A 22 6.30 10.12 0.46
CA LEU A 22 5.50 9.06 -0.14
C LEU A 22 4.02 9.27 0.15
N ASP A 23 3.17 8.76 -0.74
CA ASP A 23 1.74 8.65 -0.49
C ASP A 23 1.36 7.18 -0.29
N CYS A 24 0.05 6.86 -0.31
CA CYS A 24 -0.40 5.50 -0.05
C CYS A 24 0.09 4.50 -1.11
N PHE A 25 0.27 4.92 -2.37
CA PHE A 25 0.82 4.03 -3.38
C PHE A 25 2.34 4.03 -3.37
N GLY A 26 2.97 5.17 -3.09
CA GLY A 26 4.43 5.28 -3.02
C GLY A 26 5.04 4.33 -2.01
N ILE A 27 4.36 4.12 -0.86
CA ILE A 27 4.86 3.19 0.16
C ILE A 27 4.88 1.75 -0.35
N VAL A 28 3.98 1.39 -1.25
CA VAL A 28 3.90 0.02 -1.75
C VAL A 28 5.17 -0.36 -2.50
N ASN A 29 5.59 0.45 -3.46
CA ASN A 29 6.82 0.14 -4.20
C ASN A 29 8.08 0.28 -3.36
N GLU A 30 8.10 1.24 -2.44
CA GLU A 30 9.26 1.40 -1.57
C GLU A 30 9.47 0.14 -0.73
N ILE A 31 8.41 -0.42 -0.16
CA ILE A 31 8.50 -1.64 0.64
C ILE A 31 8.78 -2.86 -0.23
N ARG A 32 8.15 -2.96 -1.42
CA ARG A 32 8.46 -4.08 -2.31
C ARG A 32 9.95 -4.11 -2.66
N ARG A 33 10.55 -2.95 -2.91
CA ARG A 33 11.99 -2.85 -3.16
C ARG A 33 12.80 -3.34 -1.96
N ASP A 34 12.43 -2.91 -0.77
CA ASP A 34 13.13 -3.33 0.45
C ASP A 34 13.00 -4.83 0.72
N LEU A 35 11.89 -5.44 0.29
CA LEU A 35 11.68 -6.89 0.41
C LEU A 35 12.36 -7.69 -0.70
N GLY A 36 13.00 -7.02 -1.66
CA GLY A 36 13.62 -7.68 -2.80
C GLY A 36 12.63 -8.21 -3.82
N LEU A 37 11.40 -7.68 -3.82
CA LEU A 37 10.36 -8.08 -4.76
C LEU A 37 10.36 -7.16 -5.99
N PRO A 38 9.86 -7.66 -7.14
CA PRO A 38 9.74 -6.80 -8.32
C PRO A 38 8.87 -5.60 -8.03
N GLU A 39 9.31 -4.44 -8.49
CA GLU A 39 8.52 -3.22 -8.38
C GLU A 39 7.38 -3.24 -9.39
N TRP A 40 6.26 -2.65 -8.99
CA TRP A 40 5.16 -2.39 -9.90
C TRP A 40 5.36 -1.04 -10.60
N PRO A 41 4.57 -0.75 -11.66
CA PRO A 41 4.64 0.57 -12.28
C PRO A 41 4.48 1.67 -11.25
N ASP A 42 5.27 2.74 -11.42
CA ASP A 42 5.35 3.85 -10.49
C ASP A 42 4.03 4.63 -10.36
N LEU A 43 3.23 4.66 -11.43
CA LEU A 43 2.00 5.46 -11.51
C LEU A 43 2.26 6.94 -11.20
N ALA A 44 3.36 7.46 -11.77
CA ALA A 44 3.74 8.87 -11.56
C ALA A 44 2.59 9.80 -11.92
N GLY A 45 2.35 10.78 -11.05
CA GLY A 45 1.27 11.77 -11.25
C GLY A 45 -0.12 11.29 -10.85
N VAL A 46 -0.27 10.01 -10.51
CA VAL A 46 -1.58 9.47 -10.11
C VAL A 46 -1.82 9.76 -8.63
N THR A 47 -2.99 10.29 -8.33
CA THR A 47 -3.44 10.54 -6.96
C THR A 47 -4.87 10.03 -6.82
N LYS A 48 -5.44 10.19 -5.61
CA LYS A 48 -6.85 9.82 -5.38
C LYS A 48 -7.82 10.76 -6.08
N ASP A 49 -7.36 11.93 -6.47
CA ASP A 49 -8.22 12.95 -7.07
C ASP A 49 -8.85 12.46 -8.37
N GLY A 50 -10.13 12.77 -8.57
CA GLY A 50 -10.84 12.44 -9.78
C GLY A 50 -10.91 10.95 -10.08
N GLY A 51 -10.76 10.10 -9.07
CA GLY A 51 -10.79 8.65 -9.26
C GLY A 51 -9.54 8.08 -9.90
N GLY A 52 -8.45 8.85 -9.92
CA GLY A 52 -7.20 8.40 -10.55
C GLY A 52 -6.64 7.13 -9.94
N LEU A 53 -6.61 7.04 -8.61
CA LEU A 53 -6.11 5.85 -7.94
C LEU A 53 -6.94 4.61 -8.31
N ASP A 54 -8.26 4.70 -8.25
CA ASP A 54 -9.14 3.59 -8.59
C ASP A 54 -8.88 3.11 -10.02
N ARG A 55 -8.84 4.04 -10.96
CA ARG A 55 -8.67 3.72 -12.38
C ARG A 55 -7.34 3.01 -12.63
N GLU A 56 -6.25 3.53 -12.08
CA GLU A 56 -4.93 2.96 -12.33
C GLU A 56 -4.70 1.68 -11.52
N ALA A 57 -5.25 1.58 -10.33
CA ALA A 57 -5.19 0.34 -9.56
C ALA A 57 -5.89 -0.80 -10.29
N ARG A 58 -7.06 -0.54 -10.87
CA ARG A 58 -7.79 -1.56 -11.65
C ARG A 58 -7.00 -2.02 -12.88
N LYS A 59 -6.31 -1.11 -13.55
CA LYS A 59 -5.43 -1.48 -14.67
C LYS A 59 -4.30 -2.38 -14.21
N LEU A 60 -3.67 -2.03 -13.11
CA LEU A 60 -2.58 -2.83 -12.54
C LEU A 60 -3.06 -4.23 -12.17
N MET A 61 -4.26 -4.34 -11.59
CA MET A 61 -4.84 -5.62 -11.21
C MET A 61 -4.98 -6.59 -12.39
N LEU A 62 -5.11 -6.09 -13.61
CA LEU A 62 -5.19 -6.94 -14.79
C LEU A 62 -3.91 -7.75 -15.02
N SER A 63 -2.78 -7.27 -14.52
CA SER A 63 -1.49 -7.98 -14.64
C SER A 63 -1.08 -8.68 -13.35
N LEU A 64 -1.92 -8.63 -12.32
CA LEU A 64 -1.66 -9.26 -11.02
C LEU A 64 -2.66 -10.38 -10.77
N LYS A 65 -2.44 -11.11 -9.68
CA LYS A 65 -3.35 -12.16 -9.23
C LYS A 65 -3.87 -11.85 -7.84
N ARG A 66 -5.17 -12.07 -7.63
CA ARG A 66 -5.71 -12.09 -6.28
C ARG A 66 -5.05 -13.21 -5.49
N CYS A 67 -4.78 -12.93 -4.22
CA CYS A 67 -4.11 -13.91 -3.36
C CYS A 67 -4.63 -13.78 -1.93
N ASP A 68 -4.29 -14.78 -1.11
CA ASP A 68 -4.45 -14.66 0.33
C ASP A 68 -3.42 -13.66 0.87
N PRO A 69 -3.67 -13.07 2.04
CA PRO A 69 -2.69 -12.16 2.62
C PRO A 69 -1.33 -12.84 2.78
N CYS A 70 -0.29 -12.20 2.25
CA CYS A 70 1.09 -12.68 2.36
C CYS A 70 2.04 -11.50 2.28
N GLU A 71 3.25 -11.68 2.77
CA GLU A 71 4.26 -10.64 2.73
C GLU A 71 4.48 -10.14 1.30
N GLY A 72 4.45 -8.84 1.13
CA GLY A 72 4.64 -8.19 -0.18
C GLY A 72 3.38 -8.00 -0.99
N ALA A 73 2.25 -8.61 -0.59
CA ALA A 73 0.99 -8.41 -1.29
C ALA A 73 0.52 -6.96 -1.14
N GLY A 74 0.07 -6.37 -2.24
CA GLY A 74 -0.61 -5.09 -2.21
C GLY A 74 -2.02 -5.26 -1.66
N VAL A 75 -2.49 -4.23 -0.97
CA VAL A 75 -3.81 -4.25 -0.34
C VAL A 75 -4.65 -3.17 -1.00
N ALA A 76 -5.76 -3.56 -1.61
CA ALA A 76 -6.73 -2.63 -2.19
C ALA A 76 -7.90 -2.49 -1.22
N CYS A 77 -8.14 -1.25 -0.79
CA CYS A 77 -9.22 -0.94 0.16
C CYS A 77 -10.32 -0.20 -0.57
N TYR A 78 -11.54 -0.65 -0.41
CA TYR A 78 -12.68 -0.15 -1.16
C TYR A 78 -13.59 0.73 -0.31
N SER A 79 -14.05 1.81 -0.92
CA SER A 79 -15.17 2.59 -0.42
C SER A 79 -16.28 2.40 -1.47
N GLY A 80 -17.31 1.64 -1.10
CA GLY A 80 -18.27 1.15 -2.09
C GLY A 80 -17.57 0.28 -3.12
N SER A 81 -17.69 0.63 -4.41
CA SER A 81 -17.06 -0.10 -5.50
C SER A 81 -15.72 0.52 -5.95
N THR A 82 -15.26 1.57 -5.27
CA THR A 82 -14.09 2.35 -5.67
C THR A 82 -12.89 2.03 -4.79
N VAL A 83 -11.73 1.78 -5.39
CA VAL A 83 -10.47 1.68 -4.65
C VAL A 83 -10.13 3.08 -4.12
N SER A 84 -10.23 3.25 -2.81
CA SER A 84 -10.02 4.55 -2.16
C SER A 84 -8.70 4.65 -1.44
N HIS A 85 -8.02 3.53 -1.21
CA HIS A 85 -6.78 3.48 -0.45
C HIS A 85 -6.03 2.19 -0.78
N VAL A 86 -4.72 2.23 -0.62
CA VAL A 86 -3.88 1.04 -0.82
C VAL A 86 -2.84 0.95 0.29
N GLY A 87 -2.35 -0.25 0.49
CA GLY A 87 -1.27 -0.52 1.43
C GLY A 87 -0.49 -1.73 0.99
N ILE A 88 0.35 -2.25 1.85
CA ILE A 88 1.17 -3.43 1.57
C ILE A 88 1.33 -4.28 2.81
N VAL A 89 1.28 -5.59 2.63
CA VAL A 89 1.44 -6.54 3.73
C VAL A 89 2.93 -6.73 4.02
N VAL A 90 3.28 -6.64 5.28
CA VAL A 90 4.63 -6.91 5.78
C VAL A 90 4.57 -7.92 6.92
N MET A 91 5.69 -8.59 7.17
CA MET A 91 5.81 -9.48 8.33
C MET A 91 6.59 -8.76 9.42
N LEU A 92 5.96 -8.53 10.56
CA LEU A 92 6.58 -7.93 11.73
C LEU A 92 6.23 -8.75 12.95
N ASP A 93 7.23 -9.06 13.79
CA ASP A 93 7.05 -9.82 15.02
C ASP A 93 6.28 -11.13 14.79
N ASN A 94 6.61 -11.81 13.71
CA ASN A 94 5.98 -13.07 13.30
C ASN A 94 4.49 -12.98 13.01
N GLN A 95 3.98 -11.79 12.70
CA GLN A 95 2.59 -11.66 12.27
C GLN A 95 2.46 -10.73 11.07
N LEU A 96 1.45 -11.00 10.25
CA LEU A 96 1.15 -10.15 9.10
C LEU A 96 0.55 -8.83 9.58
N GLN A 97 1.11 -7.74 9.08
CA GLN A 97 0.63 -6.40 9.32
C GLN A 97 0.48 -5.67 8.00
N VAL A 98 -0.33 -4.64 7.97
CA VAL A 98 -0.45 -3.79 6.79
C VAL A 98 0.26 -2.48 7.06
N ALA A 99 1.19 -2.14 6.17
CA ALA A 99 1.84 -0.83 6.15
C ALA A 99 1.03 0.08 5.24
N GLU A 100 0.75 1.28 5.74
CA GLU A 100 0.01 2.29 4.98
C GLU A 100 0.59 3.67 5.25
N CYS A 101 0.39 4.58 4.32
CA CYS A 101 0.87 5.96 4.47
C CYS A 101 -0.30 6.92 4.31
N ASN A 102 -0.53 7.75 5.32
CA ASN A 102 -1.66 8.68 5.36
C ASN A 102 -1.23 10.08 5.74
N PRO A 103 -1.98 11.10 5.27
CA PRO A 103 -1.73 12.47 5.73
C PRO A 103 -1.75 12.56 7.26
N GLY A 104 -0.83 13.32 7.81
CA GLY A 104 -0.74 13.58 9.25
C GLY A 104 -0.04 12.50 10.04
N SER A 105 -0.26 11.23 9.75
CA SER A 105 0.35 10.13 10.49
C SER A 105 1.58 9.53 9.81
N GLY A 106 1.78 9.78 8.52
CA GLY A 106 2.85 9.13 7.77
C GLY A 106 2.61 7.64 7.65
N VAL A 107 3.66 6.84 7.87
CA VAL A 107 3.56 5.39 7.77
C VAL A 107 3.16 4.79 9.11
N THR A 108 2.15 3.93 9.08
CA THR A 108 1.73 3.15 10.23
C THR A 108 1.63 1.69 9.86
N PHE A 109 1.76 0.83 10.87
CA PHE A 109 1.67 -0.63 10.73
C PHE A 109 0.56 -1.11 11.64
N LEU A 110 -0.41 -1.83 11.08
CA LEU A 110 -1.51 -2.40 11.86
C LEU A 110 -1.58 -3.90 11.63
N PRO A 111 -1.85 -4.69 12.68
CA PRO A 111 -2.16 -6.10 12.50
C PRO A 111 -3.28 -6.27 11.48
N LEU A 112 -3.14 -7.30 10.65
CA LEU A 112 -4.04 -7.53 9.52
C LEU A 112 -5.53 -7.51 9.93
N SER A 113 -5.87 -8.19 11.01
CA SER A 113 -7.27 -8.27 11.46
C SER A 113 -7.85 -6.91 11.84
N ARG A 114 -7.02 -6.03 12.41
CA ARG A 114 -7.45 -4.68 12.79
C ARG A 114 -7.58 -3.78 11.57
N PHE A 115 -6.68 -3.92 10.63
CA PHE A 115 -6.71 -3.14 9.40
C PHE A 115 -7.98 -3.44 8.60
N ILE A 116 -8.30 -4.72 8.41
CA ILE A 116 -9.45 -5.15 7.62
C ILE A 116 -10.76 -4.58 8.16
N ARG A 117 -10.89 -4.45 9.48
CA ARG A 117 -12.11 -3.94 10.10
C ARG A 117 -12.44 -2.49 9.76
N ARG A 118 -11.47 -1.75 9.23
CA ARG A 118 -11.69 -0.34 8.86
C ARG A 118 -12.42 -0.17 7.54
N PHE A 119 -12.57 -1.24 6.76
CA PHE A 119 -13.11 -1.16 5.41
C PHE A 119 -14.19 -2.19 5.20
N ASN A 120 -15.15 -1.89 4.32
CA ASN A 120 -16.18 -2.85 3.95
C ASN A 120 -15.64 -3.98 3.10
N ARG A 121 -14.60 -3.69 2.30
CA ARG A 121 -13.99 -4.68 1.42
C ARG A 121 -12.51 -4.39 1.27
N VAL A 122 -11.71 -5.44 1.39
CA VAL A 122 -10.25 -5.39 1.21
C VAL A 122 -9.87 -6.59 0.34
N GLU A 123 -8.97 -6.37 -0.61
CA GLU A 123 -8.45 -7.42 -1.47
C GLU A 123 -6.93 -7.39 -1.48
N PHE A 124 -6.31 -8.58 -1.64
CA PHE A 124 -4.86 -8.72 -1.67
C PHE A 124 -4.43 -9.18 -3.05
N TRP A 125 -3.32 -8.61 -3.53
CA TRP A 125 -2.85 -8.80 -4.91
C TRP A 125 -1.34 -8.97 -4.95
N GLN A 126 -0.88 -9.85 -5.85
CA GLN A 126 0.55 -9.98 -6.12
C GLN A 126 0.84 -10.41 -7.56
#